data_cbbe567a4194041eb36a66277ce6bf7c
#
_entry.id   cbbe567a4194041eb36a66277ce6bf7c
#
_cell.length_a   1.000
_cell.length_b   1.000
_cell.length_c   1.000
_cell.angle_alpha   90.00
_cell.angle_beta   90.00
_cell.angle_gamma   90.00
#
_symmetry.space_group_name_H-M   'P 1'
#
loop_
_entity.id
_entity.type
_entity.pdbx_description
1 polymer ?
#
loop_
_entity_poly.entity_id
_entity_poly.type
_entity_poly.pdbx_seq_one_letter_code
_entity_poly.pdbx_strand_id
1 'polypeptide(L)'
;MKITLLGTGTSSGVPVLGCDCEVCRSKDPRDNRLRCAAMIETERTRILIDAGPDIRQQLLRVPFRKLDGVLITHIHYDHVGGIDDLRGFCVYGDINIYGDEITTETLPHTMPYCFPKDAEKIYPGAPKLKLHTIVPHHSYLIGDIGFMPIRVMHDQLPILAYRFGKFAYITDMKSMGDEEYAYLDGVETLVINALRFDKPHHSHQLVDDAIRVARRIGAKQTYLTHVTHQIGLHDAANAQLPAGFCFAYDGLELEIDEE
;
A
#
# COMPACT_ATOMS: atom_id res chain seq x y z
N MET A 1 -8.69 13.48 -7.81
CA MET A 1 -8.42 12.52 -6.70
C MET A 1 -6.99 12.71 -6.22
N LYS A 2 -6.78 12.81 -4.90
CA LYS A 2 -5.45 12.96 -4.29
C LYS A 2 -4.96 11.64 -3.71
N ILE A 3 -3.70 11.30 -3.95
CA ILE A 3 -3.03 10.13 -3.39
C ILE A 3 -1.88 10.62 -2.50
N THR A 4 -1.82 10.16 -1.26
CA THR A 4 -0.68 10.44 -0.37
C THR A 4 0.00 9.12 -0.04
N LEU A 5 1.28 8.97 -0.37
CA LEU A 5 2.08 7.80 0.00
C LEU A 5 2.57 7.98 1.45
N LEU A 6 1.93 7.27 2.37
CA LEU A 6 2.19 7.40 3.81
C LEU A 6 3.47 6.70 4.26
N GLY A 7 3.85 5.66 3.52
CA GLY A 7 5.06 4.89 3.72
C GLY A 7 5.51 4.23 2.42
N THR A 8 6.80 4.12 2.21
CA THR A 8 7.40 3.67 0.94
C THR A 8 8.52 2.65 1.13
N GLY A 9 8.79 2.26 2.36
CA GLY A 9 9.79 1.27 2.72
C GLY A 9 9.25 -0.16 2.70
N THR A 10 10.17 -1.10 2.55
CA THR A 10 9.93 -2.55 2.67
C THR A 10 9.56 -2.94 4.10
N SER A 11 9.30 -4.21 4.35
CA SER A 11 8.87 -4.79 5.64
C SER A 11 9.77 -4.44 6.85
N SER A 12 11.05 -4.18 6.64
CA SER A 12 11.96 -3.72 7.70
C SER A 12 11.92 -2.20 7.95
N GLY A 13 11.32 -1.42 7.04
CA GLY A 13 11.48 0.03 7.00
C GLY A 13 12.90 0.49 6.69
N VAL A 14 13.11 1.79 6.61
CA VAL A 14 14.44 2.43 6.53
C VAL A 14 14.45 3.62 7.51
N PRO A 15 15.41 3.72 8.44
CA PRO A 15 16.57 2.84 8.65
C PRO A 15 16.22 1.44 9.14
N VAL A 16 17.06 0.48 8.78
CA VAL A 16 16.97 -0.90 9.26
C VAL A 16 17.60 -1.01 10.63
N LEU A 17 16.97 -1.75 11.54
CA LEU A 17 17.49 -1.97 12.89
C LEU A 17 18.91 -2.56 12.85
N GLY A 18 19.83 -1.90 13.56
CA GLY A 18 21.24 -2.29 13.65
C GLY A 18 22.08 -2.01 12.39
N CYS A 19 21.53 -1.31 11.38
CA CYS A 19 22.27 -0.95 10.18
C CYS A 19 22.90 0.45 10.29
N ASP A 20 24.17 0.52 9.97
CA ASP A 20 24.99 1.75 10.04
C ASP A 20 25.40 2.28 8.67
N CYS A 21 24.77 1.82 7.59
CA CYS A 21 25.12 2.28 6.24
C CYS A 21 24.75 3.76 6.04
N GLU A 22 25.28 4.35 4.97
CA GLU A 22 25.05 5.75 4.62
C GLU A 22 23.56 6.12 4.57
N VAL A 23 22.74 5.30 3.95
CA VAL A 23 21.29 5.52 3.83
C VAL A 23 20.60 5.49 5.20
N CYS A 24 20.92 4.48 6.04
CA CYS A 24 20.31 4.36 7.37
C CYS A 24 20.77 5.47 8.35
N ARG A 25 21.86 6.18 8.06
CA ARG A 25 22.34 7.35 8.81
C ARG A 25 21.96 8.69 8.17
N SER A 26 21.34 8.67 7.02
CA SER A 26 20.97 9.89 6.29
C SER A 26 20.06 10.79 7.12
N LYS A 27 20.21 12.09 6.94
CA LYS A 27 19.32 13.12 7.51
C LYS A 27 18.28 13.61 6.51
N ASP A 28 18.35 13.18 5.27
CA ASP A 28 17.31 13.46 4.29
C ASP A 28 16.05 12.68 4.67
N PRO A 29 14.90 13.34 4.88
CA PRO A 29 13.66 12.65 5.23
C PRO A 29 13.20 11.67 4.14
N ARG A 30 13.62 11.83 2.89
CA ARG A 30 13.29 10.94 1.78
C ARG A 30 14.04 9.59 1.84
N ASP A 31 15.12 9.51 2.63
CA ASP A 31 15.85 8.28 2.92
C ASP A 31 15.26 7.51 4.10
N ASN A 32 14.37 8.16 4.88
CA ASN A 32 13.65 7.52 6.00
C ASN A 32 12.27 7.07 5.51
N ARG A 33 12.00 5.78 5.57
CA ARG A 33 10.83 5.16 4.95
C ARG A 33 10.12 4.24 5.92
N LEU A 34 8.90 4.58 6.26
CA LEU A 34 7.97 3.73 6.99
C LEU A 34 7.46 2.61 6.04
N ARG A 35 6.89 1.53 6.62
CA ARG A 35 6.30 0.44 5.83
C ARG A 35 5.21 0.95 4.91
N CYS A 36 5.02 0.28 3.79
CA CYS A 36 4.09 0.72 2.76
C CYS A 36 2.67 0.95 3.27
N ALA A 37 2.14 2.12 2.96
CA ALA A 37 0.73 2.47 3.10
C ALA A 37 0.43 3.67 2.21
N ALA A 38 -0.82 3.81 1.77
CA ALA A 38 -1.26 4.95 0.97
C ALA A 38 -2.65 5.43 1.38
N MET A 39 -2.92 6.72 1.18
CA MET A 39 -4.22 7.34 1.37
C MET A 39 -4.75 7.81 0.02
N ILE A 40 -5.98 7.46 -0.29
CA ILE A 40 -6.70 7.86 -1.51
C ILE A 40 -7.86 8.76 -1.07
N GLU A 41 -7.92 9.97 -1.59
CA GLU A 41 -8.89 10.98 -1.13
C GLU A 41 -9.57 11.73 -2.27
N THR A 42 -10.86 11.96 -2.07
CA THR A 42 -11.62 13.07 -2.70
C THR A 42 -11.98 14.09 -1.62
N GLU A 43 -12.75 15.10 -1.98
CA GLU A 43 -13.30 16.04 -0.98
C GLU A 43 -14.20 15.33 0.04
N ARG A 44 -14.89 14.24 -0.35
CA ARG A 44 -15.93 13.56 0.44
C ARG A 44 -15.49 12.23 1.00
N THR A 45 -14.62 11.51 0.33
CA THR A 45 -14.26 10.11 0.65
C THR A 45 -12.78 9.97 0.93
N ARG A 46 -12.45 9.11 1.90
CA ARG A 46 -11.08 8.76 2.24
C ARG A 46 -10.93 7.26 2.40
N ILE A 47 -10.02 6.67 1.63
CA ILE A 47 -9.67 5.25 1.67
C ILE A 47 -8.20 5.12 2.08
N LEU A 48 -7.93 4.23 3.04
CA LEU A 48 -6.57 3.83 3.42
C LEU A 48 -6.23 2.53 2.69
N ILE A 49 -5.04 2.40 2.14
CA ILE A 49 -4.47 1.13 1.65
C ILE A 49 -3.40 0.69 2.62
N ASP A 50 -3.61 -0.48 3.22
CA ASP A 50 -2.81 -1.11 4.26
C ASP A 50 -2.71 -0.32 5.58
N ALA A 51 -2.53 -1.07 6.67
CA ALA A 51 -2.40 -0.53 8.02
C ALA A 51 -1.32 -1.32 8.78
N GLY A 52 -0.08 -1.17 8.34
CA GLY A 52 1.10 -1.78 8.96
C GLY A 52 1.46 -1.17 10.32
N PRO A 53 2.50 -1.66 11.00
CA PRO A 53 2.86 -1.25 12.36
C PRO A 53 3.22 0.24 12.51
N ASP A 54 3.51 0.93 11.41
CA ASP A 54 3.82 2.36 11.40
C ASP A 54 2.58 3.25 11.22
N ILE A 55 1.38 2.68 11.06
CA ILE A 55 0.17 3.41 10.66
C ILE A 55 -0.17 4.56 11.61
N ARG A 56 0.04 4.38 12.91
CA ARG A 56 -0.17 5.46 13.88
C ARG A 56 0.71 6.67 13.56
N GLN A 57 2.00 6.45 13.31
CA GLN A 57 2.94 7.52 12.98
C GLN A 57 2.61 8.16 11.63
N GLN A 58 2.16 7.39 10.66
CA GLN A 58 1.73 7.85 9.35
C GLN A 58 0.49 8.72 9.44
N LEU A 59 -0.54 8.28 10.17
CA LEU A 59 -1.81 9.00 10.32
C LEU A 59 -1.70 10.27 11.18
N LEU A 60 -0.70 10.38 12.06
CA LEU A 60 -0.41 11.62 12.78
C LEU A 60 0.12 12.75 11.88
N ARG A 61 0.55 12.43 10.66
CA ARG A 61 1.05 13.42 9.68
C ARG A 61 -0.04 13.98 8.76
N VAL A 62 -1.24 13.41 8.82
CA VAL A 62 -2.39 13.83 7.99
C VAL A 62 -3.54 14.31 8.85
N PRO A 63 -4.45 15.17 8.34
CA PRO A 63 -5.59 15.63 9.12
C PRO A 63 -6.46 14.47 9.60
N PHE A 64 -6.89 14.51 10.87
CA PHE A 64 -7.80 13.51 11.42
C PHE A 64 -9.22 13.70 10.85
N ARG A 65 -9.64 12.79 9.97
CA ARG A 65 -10.94 12.76 9.31
C ARG A 65 -11.42 11.31 9.23
N LYS A 66 -12.72 11.11 9.00
CA LYS A 66 -13.32 9.79 8.79
C LYS A 66 -12.52 8.97 7.76
N LEU A 67 -12.34 7.68 8.03
CA LEU A 67 -11.96 6.68 7.03
C LEU A 67 -13.23 5.99 6.56
N ASP A 68 -13.50 6.03 5.26
CA ASP A 68 -14.69 5.41 4.65
C ASP A 68 -14.44 3.94 4.32
N GLY A 69 -13.17 3.55 4.14
CA GLY A 69 -12.74 2.18 3.95
C GLY A 69 -11.24 2.02 4.14
N VAL A 70 -10.85 0.79 4.44
CA VAL A 70 -9.46 0.33 4.49
C VAL A 70 -9.34 -0.86 3.55
N LEU A 71 -8.49 -0.74 2.53
CA LEU A 71 -8.20 -1.82 1.58
C LEU A 71 -6.93 -2.51 2.03
N ILE A 72 -6.96 -3.82 2.20
CA ILE A 72 -5.80 -4.63 2.57
C ILE A 72 -5.29 -5.36 1.34
N THR A 73 -4.01 -5.19 1.04
CA THR A 73 -3.37 -5.90 -0.08
C THR A 73 -3.15 -7.36 0.25
N HIS A 74 -2.67 -7.67 1.46
CA HIS A 74 -2.46 -9.02 1.96
C HIS A 74 -2.18 -9.03 3.47
N ILE A 75 -2.06 -10.22 4.05
CA ILE A 75 -2.05 -10.45 5.51
C ILE A 75 -0.67 -10.35 6.17
N HIS A 76 0.41 -9.98 5.48
CA HIS A 76 1.71 -9.84 6.12
C HIS A 76 1.69 -8.71 7.16
N TYR A 77 2.50 -8.88 8.22
CA TYR A 77 2.50 -8.00 9.40
C TYR A 77 2.75 -6.52 9.04
N ASP A 78 3.62 -6.27 8.09
CA ASP A 78 3.94 -4.91 7.62
C ASP A 78 2.78 -4.22 6.89
N HIS A 79 1.70 -4.95 6.56
CA HIS A 79 0.48 -4.43 5.93
C HIS A 79 -0.75 -4.42 6.86
N VAL A 80 -0.74 -5.24 7.93
CA VAL A 80 -1.91 -5.36 8.83
C VAL A 80 -1.59 -5.15 10.31
N GLY A 81 -0.32 -5.12 10.70
CA GLY A 81 0.10 -5.13 12.11
C GLY A 81 -0.33 -3.91 12.95
N GLY A 82 -0.78 -2.84 12.31
CA GLY A 82 -1.25 -1.61 12.96
C GLY A 82 -2.77 -1.40 12.91
N ILE A 83 -3.54 -2.37 12.43
CA ILE A 83 -5.02 -2.24 12.34
C ILE A 83 -5.65 -1.83 13.68
N ASP A 84 -5.09 -2.27 14.80
CA ASP A 84 -5.58 -1.90 16.14
C ASP A 84 -5.50 -0.38 16.41
N ASP A 85 -4.51 0.33 15.86
CA ASP A 85 -4.38 1.78 15.99
C ASP A 85 -5.50 2.56 15.28
N LEU A 86 -6.26 1.91 14.40
CA LEU A 86 -7.42 2.53 13.75
C LEU A 86 -8.58 2.79 14.73
N ARG A 87 -8.52 2.28 15.98
CA ARG A 87 -9.54 2.49 17.02
C ARG A 87 -9.95 3.94 17.19
N GLY A 88 -9.03 4.87 17.01
CA GLY A 88 -9.32 6.31 17.09
C GLY A 88 -10.40 6.77 16.10
N PHE A 89 -10.50 6.14 14.95
CA PHE A 89 -11.49 6.46 13.91
C PHE A 89 -12.89 5.91 14.20
N CYS A 90 -13.04 5.04 15.21
CA CYS A 90 -14.35 4.54 15.63
C CYS A 90 -15.28 5.62 16.20
N VAL A 91 -14.79 6.83 16.45
CA VAL A 91 -15.63 8.01 16.75
C VAL A 91 -16.55 8.37 15.59
N TYR A 92 -16.22 7.97 14.37
CA TYR A 92 -17.03 8.14 13.15
C TYR A 92 -17.93 6.93 12.83
N GLY A 93 -17.87 5.87 13.63
CA GLY A 93 -18.59 4.61 13.43
C GLY A 93 -17.67 3.42 13.23
N ASP A 94 -18.24 2.32 12.77
CA ASP A 94 -17.48 1.10 12.48
C ASP A 94 -16.57 1.31 11.26
N ILE A 95 -15.38 0.71 11.29
CA ILE A 95 -14.41 0.80 10.21
C ILE A 95 -14.58 -0.40 9.27
N ASN A 96 -14.85 -0.12 7.99
CA ASN A 96 -14.97 -1.13 6.95
C ASN A 96 -13.59 -1.52 6.43
N ILE A 97 -13.24 -2.80 6.51
CA ILE A 97 -11.99 -3.37 6.00
C ILE A 97 -12.33 -4.31 4.84
N TYR A 98 -11.69 -4.10 3.70
CA TYR A 98 -11.86 -4.86 2.48
C TYR A 98 -10.57 -5.63 2.18
N GLY A 99 -10.69 -6.91 1.92
CA GLY A 99 -9.57 -7.78 1.55
C GLY A 99 -10.06 -9.02 0.83
N ASP A 100 -9.15 -9.82 0.31
CA ASP A 100 -9.51 -11.12 -0.25
C ASP A 100 -9.97 -12.13 0.84
N GLU A 101 -10.39 -13.30 0.43
CA GLU A 101 -10.84 -14.35 1.33
C GLU A 101 -9.76 -14.73 2.36
N ILE A 102 -8.50 -14.87 1.92
CA ILE A 102 -7.38 -15.20 2.81
C ILE A 102 -7.25 -14.13 3.90
N THR A 103 -7.34 -12.87 3.54
CA THR A 103 -7.25 -11.74 4.47
C THR A 103 -8.42 -11.74 5.46
N THR A 104 -9.65 -11.85 4.96
CA THR A 104 -10.86 -11.76 5.80
C THR A 104 -11.04 -12.98 6.71
N GLU A 105 -10.54 -14.14 6.32
CA GLU A 105 -10.52 -15.32 7.18
C GLU A 105 -9.38 -15.28 8.21
N THR A 106 -8.22 -14.72 7.87
CA THR A 106 -7.04 -14.75 8.74
C THR A 106 -7.09 -13.66 9.83
N LEU A 107 -7.55 -12.45 9.53
CA LEU A 107 -7.58 -11.34 10.49
C LEU A 107 -8.30 -11.67 11.82
N PRO A 108 -9.47 -12.35 11.83
CA PRO A 108 -10.13 -12.75 13.08
C PRO A 108 -9.33 -13.74 13.92
N HIS A 109 -8.43 -14.51 13.32
CA HIS A 109 -7.56 -15.44 14.05
C HIS A 109 -6.32 -14.73 14.63
N THR A 110 -5.80 -13.73 13.94
CA THR A 110 -4.61 -12.97 14.38
C THR A 110 -4.96 -11.89 15.41
N MET A 111 -6.15 -11.32 15.32
CA MET A 111 -6.65 -10.24 16.20
C MET A 111 -8.05 -10.60 16.77
N PRO A 112 -8.20 -11.70 17.51
CA PRO A 112 -9.53 -12.22 17.92
C PRO A 112 -10.31 -11.24 18.80
N TYR A 113 -9.65 -10.35 19.50
CA TYR A 113 -10.30 -9.34 20.34
C TYR A 113 -10.97 -8.21 19.53
N CYS A 114 -10.56 -8.01 18.25
CA CYS A 114 -11.20 -7.06 17.32
C CYS A 114 -12.42 -7.68 16.62
N PHE A 115 -12.52 -9.01 16.59
CA PHE A 115 -13.54 -9.76 15.84
C PHE A 115 -14.20 -10.82 16.73
N PRO A 116 -14.83 -10.44 17.86
CA PRO A 116 -15.48 -11.42 18.74
C PRO A 116 -16.68 -12.05 18.02
N LYS A 117 -16.91 -13.36 18.27
CA LYS A 117 -18.09 -14.08 17.74
C LYS A 117 -19.41 -13.50 18.25
N ASP A 118 -19.39 -12.84 19.37
CA ASP A 118 -20.52 -12.17 20.02
C ASP A 118 -20.23 -10.68 20.10
N ALA A 119 -20.99 -9.89 19.35
CA ALA A 119 -20.80 -8.45 19.26
C ALA A 119 -20.90 -7.72 20.61
N GLU A 120 -21.62 -8.30 21.59
CA GLU A 120 -21.72 -7.75 22.96
C GLU A 120 -20.44 -7.95 23.77
N LYS A 121 -19.51 -8.81 23.29
CA LYS A 121 -18.24 -9.14 23.97
C LYS A 121 -17.04 -8.41 23.39
N ILE A 122 -17.24 -7.33 22.62
CA ILE A 122 -16.13 -6.51 22.16
C ILE A 122 -15.42 -5.91 23.39
N TYR A 123 -14.11 -6.15 23.47
CA TYR A 123 -13.28 -5.58 24.53
C TYR A 123 -13.39 -4.05 24.52
N PRO A 124 -13.69 -3.40 25.67
CA PRO A 124 -13.78 -1.94 25.73
C PRO A 124 -12.51 -1.27 25.21
N GLY A 125 -12.64 -0.43 24.19
CA GLY A 125 -11.53 0.26 23.53
C GLY A 125 -10.90 -0.50 22.35
N ALA A 126 -11.32 -1.73 22.04
CA ALA A 126 -10.95 -2.37 20.77
C ALA A 126 -11.61 -1.66 19.58
N PRO A 127 -10.97 -1.63 18.40
CA PRO A 127 -11.60 -1.07 17.21
C PRO A 127 -12.83 -1.90 16.81
N LYS A 128 -13.87 -1.21 16.32
CA LYS A 128 -15.05 -1.85 15.75
C LYS A 128 -14.84 -2.00 14.24
N LEU A 129 -14.51 -3.21 13.82
CA LEU A 129 -14.12 -3.53 12.45
C LEU A 129 -15.19 -4.39 11.77
N LYS A 130 -15.49 -4.07 10.51
CA LYS A 130 -16.34 -4.88 9.64
C LYS A 130 -15.54 -5.37 8.46
N LEU A 131 -15.47 -6.69 8.27
CA LEU A 131 -14.76 -7.31 7.15
C LEU A 131 -15.69 -7.47 5.96
N HIS A 132 -15.16 -7.15 4.79
CA HIS A 132 -15.80 -7.30 3.49
C HIS A 132 -14.85 -8.07 2.57
N THR A 133 -15.26 -9.26 2.15
CA THR A 133 -14.50 -10.02 1.17
C THR A 133 -14.72 -9.44 -0.22
N ILE A 134 -13.63 -9.10 -0.90
CA ILE A 134 -13.63 -8.62 -2.28
C ILE A 134 -12.86 -9.59 -3.18
N VAL A 135 -13.21 -9.60 -4.45
CA VAL A 135 -12.60 -10.50 -5.43
C VAL A 135 -12.01 -9.69 -6.59
N PRO A 136 -10.90 -10.15 -7.18
CA PRO A 136 -10.29 -9.49 -8.34
C PRO A 136 -11.27 -9.28 -9.49
N HIS A 137 -11.00 -8.26 -10.30
CA HIS A 137 -11.71 -7.93 -11.55
C HIS A 137 -13.16 -7.46 -11.38
N HIS A 138 -13.63 -7.28 -10.14
CA HIS A 138 -14.93 -6.67 -9.86
C HIS A 138 -14.75 -5.21 -9.48
N SER A 139 -15.62 -4.35 -9.99
CA SER A 139 -15.63 -2.94 -9.60
C SER A 139 -16.39 -2.75 -8.29
N TYR A 140 -15.79 -2.01 -7.38
CA TYR A 140 -16.34 -1.63 -6.09
C TYR A 140 -16.42 -0.12 -5.97
N LEU A 141 -17.26 0.37 -5.07
CA LEU A 141 -17.45 1.78 -4.78
C LEU A 141 -17.46 1.99 -3.27
N ILE A 142 -16.61 2.91 -2.79
CA ILE A 142 -16.64 3.42 -1.42
C ILE A 142 -16.84 4.94 -1.51
N GLY A 143 -17.95 5.44 -1.00
CA GLY A 143 -18.33 6.85 -1.19
C GLY A 143 -18.41 7.20 -2.67
N ASP A 144 -17.55 8.09 -3.14
CA ASP A 144 -17.42 8.49 -4.56
C ASP A 144 -16.14 7.95 -5.22
N ILE A 145 -15.39 7.08 -4.57
CA ILE A 145 -14.19 6.47 -5.13
C ILE A 145 -14.49 5.05 -5.63
N GLY A 146 -14.43 4.88 -6.96
CA GLY A 146 -14.48 3.57 -7.61
C GLY A 146 -13.11 2.91 -7.62
N PHE A 147 -13.06 1.60 -7.35
CA PHE A 147 -11.81 0.83 -7.42
C PHE A 147 -12.03 -0.60 -7.92
N MET A 148 -10.97 -1.21 -8.43
CA MET A 148 -10.94 -2.59 -8.88
C MET A 148 -9.72 -3.29 -8.30
N PRO A 149 -9.90 -4.41 -7.56
CA PRO A 149 -8.78 -5.26 -7.15
C PRO A 149 -8.22 -6.02 -8.35
N ILE A 150 -6.89 -6.07 -8.42
CA ILE A 150 -6.12 -6.81 -9.45
C ILE A 150 -5.33 -7.89 -8.73
N ARG A 151 -5.26 -9.09 -9.29
CA ARG A 151 -4.49 -10.18 -8.71
C ARG A 151 -3.02 -10.09 -9.11
N VAL A 152 -2.15 -10.05 -8.14
CA VAL A 152 -0.70 -10.18 -8.35
C VAL A 152 -0.14 -11.25 -7.42
N MET A 153 1.06 -11.73 -7.70
CA MET A 153 1.68 -12.82 -6.94
C MET A 153 2.86 -12.30 -6.12
N HIS A 154 2.84 -12.59 -4.83
CA HIS A 154 3.94 -12.40 -3.90
C HIS A 154 4.59 -13.77 -3.64
N ASP A 155 5.57 -14.16 -4.44
CA ASP A 155 6.01 -15.52 -4.61
C ASP A 155 4.84 -16.44 -5.02
N GLN A 156 4.41 -17.35 -4.14
CA GLN A 156 3.25 -18.23 -4.38
C GLN A 156 1.95 -17.69 -3.75
N LEU A 157 2.02 -16.63 -2.94
CA LEU A 157 0.85 -16.03 -2.30
C LEU A 157 0.15 -15.09 -3.30
N PRO A 158 -1.12 -15.34 -3.65
CA PRO A 158 -1.92 -14.36 -4.37
C PRO A 158 -2.24 -13.19 -3.44
N ILE A 159 -2.05 -11.96 -3.91
CA ILE A 159 -2.31 -10.73 -3.18
C ILE A 159 -3.08 -9.74 -4.06
N LEU A 160 -3.59 -8.68 -3.47
CA LEU A 160 -4.34 -7.65 -4.18
C LEU A 160 -3.48 -6.41 -4.47
N ALA A 161 -3.49 -5.98 -5.71
CA ALA A 161 -3.21 -4.62 -6.12
C ALA A 161 -4.54 -3.90 -6.37
N TYR A 162 -4.53 -2.57 -6.47
CA TYR A 162 -5.75 -1.78 -6.63
C TYR A 162 -5.63 -0.78 -7.76
N ARG A 163 -6.66 -0.74 -8.63
CA ARG A 163 -6.82 0.28 -9.67
C ARG A 163 -7.92 1.26 -9.29
N PHE A 164 -7.67 2.55 -9.50
CA PHE A 164 -8.58 3.69 -9.32
C PHE A 164 -8.57 4.54 -10.60
N GLY A 165 -9.45 4.23 -11.54
CA GLY A 165 -9.46 4.92 -12.84
C GLY A 165 -8.11 4.85 -13.56
N LYS A 166 -7.43 6.01 -13.71
CA LYS A 166 -6.11 6.14 -14.34
C LYS A 166 -4.92 5.90 -13.40
N PHE A 167 -5.16 5.59 -12.14
CA PHE A 167 -4.15 5.30 -11.13
C PHE A 167 -4.17 3.82 -10.74
N ALA A 168 -2.97 3.23 -10.51
CA ALA A 168 -2.86 1.91 -9.89
C ALA A 168 -1.80 1.89 -8.79
N TYR A 169 -2.08 1.13 -7.74
CA TYR A 169 -1.18 0.86 -6.62
C TYR A 169 -0.88 -0.64 -6.54
N ILE A 170 0.38 -1.01 -6.73
CA ILE A 170 0.87 -2.40 -6.73
C ILE A 170 2.04 -2.46 -5.73
N THR A 171 1.87 -3.19 -4.63
CA THR A 171 2.96 -3.46 -3.68
C THR A 171 3.25 -4.95 -3.61
N ASP A 172 4.44 -5.32 -3.14
CA ASP A 172 4.88 -6.69 -2.83
C ASP A 172 4.78 -7.70 -3.98
N MET A 173 4.53 -7.24 -5.18
CA MET A 173 4.45 -8.09 -6.36
C MET A 173 5.80 -8.68 -6.72
N LYS A 174 5.82 -9.99 -6.99
CA LYS A 174 6.91 -10.71 -7.68
C LYS A 174 6.59 -10.88 -9.15
N SER A 175 5.35 -11.26 -9.45
CA SER A 175 4.90 -11.52 -10.82
C SER A 175 3.41 -11.24 -10.97
N MET A 176 2.96 -11.18 -12.20
CA MET A 176 1.55 -10.95 -12.56
C MET A 176 1.25 -11.75 -13.83
N GLY A 177 0.08 -12.37 -13.91
CA GLY A 177 -0.40 -13.08 -15.08
C GLY A 177 -0.59 -12.15 -16.28
N ASP A 178 -0.48 -12.68 -17.49
CA ASP A 178 -0.65 -11.89 -18.72
C ASP A 178 -2.06 -11.31 -18.85
N GLU A 179 -3.06 -12.00 -18.34
CA GLU A 179 -4.45 -11.58 -18.31
C GLU A 179 -4.70 -10.33 -17.45
N GLU A 180 -3.88 -10.12 -16.41
CA GLU A 180 -4.05 -9.00 -15.49
C GLU A 180 -3.74 -7.64 -16.13
N TYR A 181 -2.88 -7.64 -17.16
CA TYR A 181 -2.54 -6.40 -17.88
C TYR A 181 -3.75 -5.75 -18.56
N ALA A 182 -4.75 -6.55 -18.99
CA ALA A 182 -5.97 -6.01 -19.59
C ALA A 182 -6.77 -5.15 -18.60
N TYR A 183 -6.71 -5.46 -17.31
CA TYR A 183 -7.39 -4.68 -16.26
C TYR A 183 -6.61 -3.41 -15.85
N LEU A 184 -5.38 -3.26 -16.33
CA LEU A 184 -4.53 -2.08 -16.11
C LEU A 184 -4.44 -1.18 -17.35
N ASP A 185 -5.14 -1.52 -18.43
CA ASP A 185 -5.20 -0.68 -19.63
C ASP A 185 -5.75 0.72 -19.31
N GLY A 186 -5.08 1.77 -19.81
CA GLY A 186 -5.43 3.16 -19.53
C GLY A 186 -4.94 3.70 -18.18
N VAL A 187 -4.16 2.95 -17.40
CA VAL A 187 -3.46 3.47 -16.22
C VAL A 187 -2.34 4.43 -16.69
N GLU A 188 -2.41 5.66 -16.24
CA GLU A 188 -1.44 6.71 -16.58
C GLU A 188 -0.41 6.93 -15.46
N THR A 189 -0.82 6.80 -14.19
CA THR A 189 0.04 6.91 -13.02
C THR A 189 0.09 5.60 -12.27
N LEU A 190 1.30 5.11 -12.03
CA LEU A 190 1.52 3.81 -11.37
C LEU A 190 2.41 3.97 -10.15
N VAL A 191 1.99 3.41 -9.02
CA VAL A 191 2.85 3.11 -7.87
C VAL A 191 3.11 1.61 -7.88
N ILE A 192 4.39 1.19 -7.90
CA ILE A 192 4.76 -0.22 -8.00
C ILE A 192 5.98 -0.53 -7.14
N ASN A 193 6.01 -1.71 -6.50
CA ASN A 193 7.17 -2.10 -5.70
C ASN A 193 8.41 -2.36 -6.55
N ALA A 194 9.57 -1.97 -6.00
CA ALA A 194 10.88 -2.20 -6.61
C ALA A 194 11.94 -2.31 -5.49
N LEU A 195 12.20 -3.52 -5.04
CA LEU A 195 12.93 -3.76 -3.79
C LEU A 195 14.32 -3.09 -3.74
N ARG A 196 15.09 -3.20 -4.83
CA ARG A 196 16.46 -2.69 -5.03
C ARG A 196 16.91 -2.88 -6.47
N PHE A 197 18.07 -2.33 -6.83
CA PHE A 197 18.61 -2.45 -8.19
C PHE A 197 19.13 -3.85 -8.51
N ASP A 198 19.85 -4.46 -7.61
CA ASP A 198 20.54 -5.73 -7.77
C ASP A 198 20.14 -6.75 -6.67
N LYS A 199 20.76 -7.93 -6.70
CA LYS A 199 20.53 -9.04 -5.77
C LYS A 199 19.09 -9.55 -5.81
N PRO A 200 18.78 -10.51 -6.65
CA PRO A 200 17.45 -11.09 -6.79
C PRO A 200 16.81 -11.49 -5.47
N HIS A 201 15.51 -11.37 -5.39
CA HIS A 201 14.70 -11.77 -4.24
C HIS A 201 13.62 -12.77 -4.70
N HIS A 202 13.30 -13.75 -3.85
CA HIS A 202 12.34 -14.79 -4.21
C HIS A 202 10.91 -14.22 -4.35
N SER A 203 10.52 -13.29 -3.52
CA SER A 203 9.13 -12.79 -3.44
C SER A 203 8.92 -11.35 -3.93
N HIS A 204 9.98 -10.59 -4.24
CA HIS A 204 9.85 -9.22 -4.76
C HIS A 204 10.58 -9.05 -6.08
N GLN A 205 10.10 -8.12 -6.88
CA GLN A 205 10.76 -7.69 -8.11
C GLN A 205 11.87 -6.65 -7.83
N LEU A 206 12.80 -6.54 -8.77
CA LEU A 206 13.85 -5.52 -8.78
C LEU A 206 13.38 -4.28 -9.55
N VAL A 207 14.20 -3.22 -9.52
CA VAL A 207 13.92 -1.97 -10.25
C VAL A 207 13.70 -2.22 -11.74
N ASP A 208 14.56 -3.01 -12.38
CA ASP A 208 14.43 -3.32 -13.83
C ASP A 208 13.16 -4.12 -14.14
N ASP A 209 12.73 -5.00 -13.22
CA ASP A 209 11.48 -5.74 -13.37
C ASP A 209 10.30 -4.77 -13.32
N ALA A 210 10.28 -3.88 -12.33
CA ALA A 210 9.24 -2.86 -12.17
C ALA A 210 9.15 -1.93 -13.39
N ILE A 211 10.30 -1.51 -13.94
CA ILE A 211 10.35 -0.71 -15.18
C ILE A 211 9.73 -1.48 -16.36
N ARG A 212 10.04 -2.77 -16.51
CA ARG A 212 9.44 -3.60 -17.59
C ARG A 212 7.93 -3.72 -17.46
N VAL A 213 7.44 -3.97 -16.25
CA VAL A 213 6.01 -4.07 -15.97
C VAL A 213 5.31 -2.73 -16.26
N ALA A 214 5.83 -1.62 -15.75
CA ALA A 214 5.27 -0.30 -15.94
C ALA A 214 5.20 0.11 -17.43
N ARG A 215 6.24 -0.19 -18.19
CA ARG A 215 6.28 0.01 -19.66
C ARG A 215 5.25 -0.83 -20.39
N ARG A 216 5.03 -2.06 -19.94
CA ARG A 216 4.03 -2.96 -20.54
C ARG A 216 2.60 -2.48 -20.22
N ILE A 217 2.36 -1.92 -19.03
CA ILE A 217 1.09 -1.27 -18.65
C ILE A 217 0.86 0.00 -19.48
N GLY A 218 1.93 0.70 -19.89
CA GLY A 218 1.86 1.95 -20.63
C GLY A 218 1.74 3.18 -19.74
N ALA A 219 2.10 3.06 -18.44
CA ALA A 219 2.05 4.17 -17.50
C ALA A 219 2.97 5.32 -17.93
N LYS A 220 2.46 6.56 -17.91
CA LYS A 220 3.20 7.77 -18.24
C LYS A 220 4.17 8.18 -17.13
N GLN A 221 3.74 8.01 -15.88
CA GLN A 221 4.52 8.30 -14.67
C GLN A 221 4.47 7.12 -13.71
N THR A 222 5.63 6.68 -13.24
CA THR A 222 5.76 5.54 -12.33
C THR A 222 6.56 5.92 -11.08
N TYR A 223 6.01 5.60 -9.93
CA TYR A 223 6.62 5.81 -8.61
C TYR A 223 6.99 4.45 -8.01
N LEU A 224 8.28 4.25 -7.73
CA LEU A 224 8.82 3.01 -7.18
C LEU A 224 8.72 3.03 -5.65
N THR A 225 8.06 2.03 -5.07
CA THR A 225 7.81 1.90 -3.63
C THR A 225 8.34 0.57 -3.07
N HIS A 226 8.12 0.30 -1.79
CA HIS A 226 8.53 -0.92 -1.09
C HIS A 226 10.04 -1.18 -1.22
N VAL A 227 10.83 -0.10 -1.07
CA VAL A 227 12.28 -0.14 -1.31
C VAL A 227 13.06 -0.41 -0.02
N THR A 228 14.23 -1.02 -0.17
CA THR A 228 15.22 -1.18 0.91
C THR A 228 16.23 -0.04 0.92
N HIS A 229 17.03 0.06 1.99
CA HIS A 229 18.20 0.96 2.05
C HIS A 229 19.23 0.69 0.94
N GLN A 230 19.16 -0.47 0.28
CA GLN A 230 20.11 -0.89 -0.77
C GLN A 230 19.88 -0.19 -2.12
N ILE A 231 18.84 0.64 -2.26
CA ILE A 231 18.73 1.52 -3.44
C ILE A 231 19.77 2.63 -3.43
N GLY A 232 20.40 2.94 -2.28
CA GLY A 232 21.27 4.10 -2.09
C GLY A 232 20.51 5.34 -1.61
N LEU A 233 21.18 6.49 -1.53
CA LEU A 233 20.57 7.77 -1.20
C LEU A 233 19.54 8.19 -2.27
N HIS A 234 18.44 8.78 -1.86
CA HIS A 234 17.27 9.08 -2.69
C HIS A 234 17.63 9.78 -4.01
N ASP A 235 18.38 10.89 -3.96
CA ASP A 235 18.73 11.65 -5.17
C ASP A 235 19.67 10.86 -6.10
N ALA A 236 20.65 10.16 -5.53
CA ALA A 236 21.58 9.33 -6.31
C ALA A 236 20.88 8.11 -6.94
N ALA A 237 19.90 7.54 -6.25
CA ALA A 237 19.08 6.47 -6.77
C ALA A 237 18.16 6.96 -7.91
N ASN A 238 17.48 8.10 -7.74
CA ASN A 238 16.64 8.70 -8.77
C ASN A 238 17.42 9.06 -10.05
N ALA A 239 18.67 9.54 -9.92
CA ALA A 239 19.51 9.88 -11.06
C ALA A 239 19.82 8.67 -11.98
N GLN A 240 19.60 7.43 -11.52
CA GLN A 240 19.82 6.22 -12.29
C GLN A 240 18.56 5.76 -13.04
N LEU A 241 17.40 6.36 -12.76
CA LEU A 241 16.14 5.94 -13.35
C LEU A 241 15.91 6.60 -14.72
N PRO A 242 15.23 5.92 -15.64
CA PRO A 242 14.83 6.52 -16.91
C PRO A 242 13.74 7.59 -16.71
N ALA A 243 13.54 8.44 -17.70
CA ALA A 243 12.47 9.42 -17.70
C ALA A 243 11.09 8.77 -17.47
N GLY A 244 10.21 9.41 -16.69
CA GLY A 244 8.92 8.91 -16.29
C GLY A 244 8.95 7.97 -15.08
N PHE A 245 10.12 7.76 -14.47
CA PHE A 245 10.28 6.95 -13.26
C PHE A 245 10.94 7.74 -12.15
N CYS A 246 10.47 7.57 -10.92
CA CYS A 246 11.13 8.06 -9.71
C CYS A 246 10.84 7.16 -8.51
N PHE A 247 11.73 7.18 -7.54
CA PHE A 247 11.44 6.56 -6.24
C PHE A 247 10.44 7.44 -5.48
N ALA A 248 9.41 6.80 -4.95
CA ALA A 248 8.49 7.43 -4.01
C ALA A 248 9.22 7.74 -2.69
N TYR A 249 8.66 8.60 -1.87
CA TYR A 249 9.08 8.89 -0.50
C TYR A 249 7.86 9.15 0.38
N ASP A 250 8.03 9.02 1.69
CA ASP A 250 6.95 9.18 2.65
C ASP A 250 6.42 10.62 2.65
N GLY A 251 5.11 10.76 2.46
CA GLY A 251 4.43 12.05 2.34
C GLY A 251 4.36 12.59 0.91
N LEU A 252 4.79 11.85 -0.11
CA LEU A 252 4.60 12.25 -1.51
C LEU A 252 3.11 12.31 -1.83
N GLU A 253 2.66 13.44 -2.35
CA GLU A 253 1.29 13.67 -2.81
C GLU A 253 1.22 13.68 -4.34
N LEU A 254 0.22 13.02 -4.89
CA LEU A 254 -0.06 12.93 -6.32
C LEU A 254 -1.50 13.38 -6.57
N GLU A 255 -1.70 14.20 -7.57
CA GLU A 255 -3.02 14.57 -8.07
C GLU A 255 -3.35 13.75 -9.31
N ILE A 256 -4.49 13.09 -9.30
CA ILE A 256 -4.98 12.26 -10.42
C ILE A 256 -6.25 12.89 -10.96
N ASP A 257 -6.23 13.25 -12.23
CA ASP A 257 -7.40 13.78 -12.92
C ASP A 257 -8.47 12.69 -13.08
N GLU A 258 -9.69 13.02 -12.72
CA GLU A 258 -10.88 12.12 -12.77
C GLU A 258 -11.66 12.30 -14.08
N GLU A 259 -11.00 12.32 -15.25
CA GLU A 259 -11.70 12.32 -16.54
C GLU A 259 -11.88 10.92 -17.13
#